data_76ddd14e533a93733c2da18d4c26b4ad
#
_entry.id   76ddd14e533a93733c2da18d4c26b4ad
#
_cell.length_a   1.000
_cell.length_b   1.000
_cell.length_c   1.000
_cell.angle_alpha   90.00
_cell.angle_beta   90.00
_cell.angle_gamma   90.00
#
_symmetry.space_group_name_H-M   'P 1'
#
loop_
_entity.id
_entity.type
_entity.pdbx_description
1 polymer ?
#
loop_
_entity_poly.entity_id
_entity_poly.type
_entity_poly.pdbx_seq_one_letter_code
_entity_poly.pdbx_strand_id
1 'polypeptide(L)'
;MNGQTSKALRITLLVYAIWWAIYGLLHVVSPELMMAKDPAIERVLGAAFLAFALGAGMAYREKAWDRVKIVVLVQIAWMILYAVTMAWGLLAGGIPAAAWPPTILGAVFAILLAALYTREKVPGS
;
A
#
# COMPACT_ATOMS: atom_id res chain seq x y z
N MET A 1 -18.81 -17.45 11.44
CA MET A 1 -18.37 -16.64 10.31
C MET A 1 -18.02 -17.52 9.15
N ASN A 2 -18.25 -17.08 7.99
CA ASN A 2 -18.23 -17.89 6.78
C ASN A 2 -16.93 -17.75 5.99
N GLY A 3 -15.83 -17.34 6.65
CA GLY A 3 -14.57 -17.15 5.97
C GLY A 3 -14.57 -16.01 4.96
N GLN A 4 -15.54 -15.12 5.03
CA GLN A 4 -15.60 -13.92 4.19
C GLN A 4 -14.82 -12.76 4.82
N THR A 5 -14.25 -11.93 3.98
CA THR A 5 -13.57 -10.71 4.42
C THR A 5 -14.58 -9.71 5.00
N SER A 6 -14.19 -9.03 6.07
CA SER A 6 -15.03 -8.01 6.67
C SER A 6 -15.19 -6.79 5.74
N LYS A 7 -16.29 -6.06 5.96
CA LYS A 7 -16.54 -4.82 5.23
C LYS A 7 -15.42 -3.80 5.47
N ALA A 8 -14.93 -3.72 6.71
CA ALA A 8 -13.84 -2.80 7.06
C ALA A 8 -12.57 -3.10 6.26
N LEU A 9 -12.16 -4.36 6.17
CA LEU A 9 -10.99 -4.75 5.38
C LEU A 9 -11.20 -4.41 3.90
N ARG A 10 -12.36 -4.72 3.36
CA ARG A 10 -12.66 -4.47 1.95
C ARG A 10 -12.62 -2.98 1.62
N ILE A 11 -13.22 -2.14 2.46
CA ILE A 11 -13.18 -0.68 2.26
C ILE A 11 -11.73 -0.18 2.34
N THR A 12 -10.95 -0.65 3.29
CA THR A 12 -9.54 -0.28 3.44
C THR A 12 -8.74 -0.66 2.19
N LEU A 13 -8.95 -1.87 1.66
CA LEU A 13 -8.29 -2.32 0.43
C LEU A 13 -8.68 -1.47 -0.76
N LEU A 14 -9.94 -1.05 -0.86
CA LEU A 14 -10.40 -0.19 -1.94
C LEU A 14 -9.73 1.19 -1.87
N VAL A 15 -9.74 1.82 -0.70
CA VAL A 15 -9.11 3.14 -0.50
C VAL A 15 -7.62 3.05 -0.78
N TYR A 16 -6.96 2.03 -0.28
CA TYR A 16 -5.56 1.73 -0.53
C TYR A 16 -5.28 1.59 -2.03
N ALA A 17 -6.09 0.80 -2.73
CA ALA A 17 -5.91 0.56 -4.16
C ALA A 17 -6.06 1.86 -4.97
N ILE A 18 -7.06 2.68 -4.67
CA ILE A 18 -7.29 3.95 -5.36
C ILE A 18 -6.12 4.90 -5.12
N TRP A 19 -5.70 5.06 -3.86
CA TRP A 19 -4.60 5.94 -3.52
C TRP A 19 -3.31 5.56 -4.25
N TRP A 20 -2.93 4.29 -4.15
CA TRP A 20 -1.67 3.85 -4.76
C TRP A 20 -1.74 3.75 -6.27
N ALA A 21 -2.92 3.56 -6.85
CA ALA A 21 -3.11 3.64 -8.30
C ALA A 21 -2.86 5.07 -8.79
N ILE A 22 -3.42 6.07 -8.14
CA ILE A 22 -3.23 7.48 -8.50
C ILE A 22 -1.76 7.87 -8.31
N TYR A 23 -1.20 7.55 -7.15
CA TYR A 23 0.17 7.89 -6.79
C TYR A 23 1.17 7.22 -7.74
N GLY A 24 0.97 5.93 -8.02
CA GLY A 24 1.80 5.18 -8.94
C GLY A 24 1.71 5.70 -10.37
N LEU A 25 0.52 6.05 -10.82
CA LEU A 25 0.33 6.63 -12.15
C LEU A 25 1.08 7.95 -12.31
N LEU A 26 1.03 8.81 -11.29
CA LEU A 26 1.78 10.07 -11.30
C LEU A 26 3.29 9.83 -11.40
N HIS A 27 3.82 8.83 -10.71
CA HIS A 27 5.24 8.47 -10.80
C HIS A 27 5.64 7.98 -12.20
N VAL A 28 4.75 7.27 -12.89
CA VAL A 28 5.03 6.75 -14.23
C VAL A 28 4.91 7.85 -15.28
N VAL A 29 3.82 8.63 -15.24
CA VAL A 29 3.48 9.60 -16.28
C VAL A 29 4.24 10.91 -16.10
N SER A 30 4.37 11.39 -14.86
CA SER A 30 4.96 12.69 -14.54
C SER A 30 5.95 12.57 -13.38
N PRO A 31 7.08 11.83 -13.56
CA PRO A 31 8.06 11.67 -12.49
C PRO A 31 8.66 12.99 -12.00
N GLU A 32 8.69 14.01 -12.84
CA GLU A 32 9.16 15.35 -12.48
C GLU A 32 8.29 16.02 -11.42
N LEU A 33 6.99 15.72 -11.38
CA LEU A 33 6.10 16.23 -10.32
C LEU A 33 6.41 15.60 -8.95
N MET A 34 7.08 14.45 -8.96
CA MET A 34 7.49 13.74 -7.75
C MET A 34 8.89 14.15 -7.29
N MET A 35 9.43 15.26 -7.81
CA MET A 35 10.77 15.76 -7.51
C MET A 35 11.87 14.73 -7.79
N ALA A 36 11.69 13.95 -8.84
CA ALA A 36 12.57 12.85 -9.17
C ALA A 36 13.94 13.35 -9.64
N LYS A 37 15.00 12.86 -9.01
CA LYS A 37 16.36 13.04 -9.49
C LYS A 37 16.67 12.10 -10.66
N ASP A 38 16.04 10.94 -10.67
CA ASP A 38 16.18 9.93 -11.71
C ASP A 38 14.78 9.49 -12.17
N PRO A 39 14.31 9.99 -13.33
CA PRO A 39 12.98 9.65 -13.83
C PRO A 39 12.79 8.16 -14.10
N ALA A 40 13.82 7.42 -14.46
CA ALA A 40 13.73 5.99 -14.72
C ALA A 40 13.42 5.22 -13.43
N ILE A 41 14.11 5.54 -12.34
CA ILE A 41 13.87 4.92 -11.04
C ILE A 41 12.46 5.26 -10.53
N GLU A 42 12.03 6.51 -10.70
CA GLU A 42 10.69 6.93 -10.30
C GLU A 42 9.60 6.17 -11.06
N ARG A 43 9.80 5.92 -12.36
CA ARG A 43 8.86 5.13 -13.14
C ARG A 43 8.80 3.68 -12.68
N VAL A 44 9.94 3.08 -12.33
CA VAL A 44 9.97 1.72 -11.77
C VAL A 44 9.23 1.67 -10.44
N LEU A 45 9.44 2.66 -9.58
CA LEU A 45 8.71 2.77 -8.32
C LEU A 45 7.21 2.92 -8.56
N GLY A 46 6.82 3.75 -9.51
CA GLY A 46 5.42 3.92 -9.92
C GLY A 46 4.80 2.63 -10.42
N ALA A 47 5.53 1.85 -11.22
CA ALA A 47 5.09 0.54 -11.67
C ALA A 47 4.84 -0.42 -10.50
N ALA A 48 5.70 -0.39 -9.48
CA ALA A 48 5.51 -1.18 -8.26
C ALA A 48 4.24 -0.75 -7.53
N PHE A 49 4.00 0.53 -7.36
CA PHE A 49 2.76 1.04 -6.75
C PHE A 49 1.51 0.58 -7.51
N LEU A 50 1.55 0.63 -8.84
CA LEU A 50 0.44 0.17 -9.68
C LEU A 50 0.20 -1.33 -9.52
N ALA A 51 1.25 -2.13 -9.45
CA ALA A 51 1.14 -3.58 -9.25
C ALA A 51 0.51 -3.91 -7.89
N PHE A 52 0.94 -3.23 -6.82
CA PHE A 52 0.35 -3.40 -5.49
C PHE A 52 -1.09 -2.90 -5.43
N ALA A 53 -1.40 -1.78 -6.10
CA ALA A 53 -2.77 -1.28 -6.22
C ALA A 53 -3.67 -2.29 -6.93
N LEU A 54 -3.20 -2.91 -7.99
CA LEU A 54 -3.93 -3.96 -8.71
C LEU A 54 -4.21 -5.15 -7.79
N GLY A 55 -3.20 -5.63 -7.06
CA GLY A 55 -3.36 -6.72 -6.09
C GLY A 55 -4.41 -6.41 -5.04
N ALA A 56 -4.38 -5.20 -4.48
CA ALA A 56 -5.38 -4.76 -3.49
C ALA A 56 -6.79 -4.66 -4.09
N GLY A 57 -6.91 -4.20 -5.33
CA GLY A 57 -8.19 -4.14 -6.04
C GLY A 57 -8.78 -5.53 -6.29
N MET A 58 -7.93 -6.48 -6.65
CA MET A 58 -8.35 -7.89 -6.80
C MET A 58 -8.81 -8.48 -5.46
N ALA A 59 -8.07 -8.21 -4.40
CA ALA A 59 -8.44 -8.66 -3.05
C ALA A 59 -9.75 -8.01 -2.57
N TYR A 60 -10.01 -6.77 -2.94
CA TYR A 60 -11.29 -6.10 -2.66
C TYR A 60 -12.47 -6.83 -3.31
N ARG A 61 -12.29 -7.30 -4.53
CA ARG A 61 -13.35 -8.01 -5.27
C ARG A 61 -13.60 -9.43 -4.75
N GLU A 62 -12.55 -10.09 -4.30
CA GLU A 62 -12.65 -11.44 -3.74
C GLU A 62 -13.20 -11.37 -2.31
N LYS A 63 -14.18 -12.20 -2.02
CA LYS A 63 -14.85 -12.19 -0.71
C LYS A 63 -14.33 -13.26 0.24
N ALA A 64 -13.67 -14.29 -0.27
CA ALA A 64 -13.20 -15.40 0.53
C ALA A 64 -11.86 -15.08 1.18
N TRP A 65 -11.84 -15.07 2.52
CA TRP A 65 -10.64 -14.73 3.28
C TRP A 65 -9.42 -15.59 2.90
N ASP A 66 -9.65 -16.90 2.75
CA ASP A 66 -8.55 -17.81 2.41
C ASP A 66 -7.85 -17.49 1.08
N ARG A 67 -8.56 -16.83 0.19
CA ARG A 67 -8.01 -16.42 -1.11
C ARG A 67 -7.28 -15.10 -1.07
N VAL A 68 -7.64 -14.22 -0.14
CA VAL A 68 -7.06 -12.87 -0.09
C VAL A 68 -5.98 -12.70 0.98
N LYS A 69 -5.93 -13.56 1.98
CA LYS A 69 -5.04 -13.39 3.13
C LYS A 69 -3.56 -13.22 2.74
N ILE A 70 -3.09 -13.95 1.74
CA ILE A 70 -1.71 -13.85 1.26
C ILE A 70 -1.49 -12.48 0.61
N VAL A 71 -2.43 -12.03 -0.20
CA VAL A 71 -2.34 -10.73 -0.86
C VAL A 71 -2.29 -9.61 0.19
N VAL A 72 -3.16 -9.69 1.20
CA VAL A 72 -3.17 -8.71 2.30
C VAL A 72 -1.85 -8.71 3.04
N LEU A 73 -1.31 -9.89 3.33
CA LEU A 73 -0.01 -10.01 4.01
C LEU A 73 1.13 -9.37 3.19
N VAL A 74 1.12 -9.59 1.87
CA VAL A 74 2.10 -8.97 0.97
C VAL A 74 1.96 -7.45 0.98
N GLN A 75 0.72 -6.93 1.00
CA GLN A 75 0.50 -5.48 1.09
C GLN A 75 1.03 -4.91 2.40
N ILE A 76 0.81 -5.60 3.51
CA ILE A 76 1.34 -5.19 4.82
C ILE A 76 2.87 -5.14 4.78
N ALA A 77 3.50 -6.19 4.29
CA ALA A 77 4.97 -6.26 4.17
C ALA A 77 5.50 -5.12 3.30
N TRP A 78 4.87 -4.88 2.15
CA TRP A 78 5.23 -3.78 1.26
C TRP A 78 5.15 -2.42 1.96
N MET A 79 4.06 -2.17 2.66
CA MET A 79 3.86 -0.88 3.34
C MET A 79 4.85 -0.67 4.49
N ILE A 80 5.18 -1.72 5.23
CA ILE A 80 6.20 -1.64 6.29
C ILE A 80 7.56 -1.31 5.67
N LEU A 81 7.96 -2.04 4.65
CA LEU A 81 9.24 -1.81 3.98
C LEU A 81 9.30 -0.41 3.36
N TYR A 82 8.22 0.02 2.71
CA TYR A 82 8.11 1.35 2.14
C TYR A 82 8.26 2.42 3.22
N ALA A 83 7.49 2.33 4.29
CA ALA A 83 7.49 3.35 5.36
C ALA A 83 8.86 3.43 6.05
N VAL A 84 9.49 2.29 6.34
CA VAL A 84 10.81 2.24 6.98
C VAL A 84 11.87 2.82 6.06
N THR A 85 11.88 2.42 4.80
CA THR A 85 12.86 2.89 3.82
C THR A 85 12.72 4.39 3.56
N MET A 86 11.49 4.86 3.41
CA MET A 86 11.23 6.29 3.20
C MET A 86 11.58 7.12 4.43
N ALA A 87 11.23 6.66 5.63
CA ALA A 87 11.58 7.35 6.87
C ALA A 87 13.11 7.44 7.03
N TRP A 88 13.82 6.37 6.74
CA TRP A 88 15.28 6.39 6.75
C TRP A 88 15.84 7.46 5.79
N GLY A 89 15.36 7.48 4.54
CA GLY A 89 15.81 8.45 3.55
C GLY A 89 15.48 9.89 3.94
N LEU A 90 14.30 10.12 4.53
CA LEU A 90 13.89 11.44 5.01
C LEU A 90 14.77 11.94 6.17
N LEU A 91 15.02 11.07 7.15
CA LEU A 91 15.86 11.41 8.30
C LEU A 91 17.33 11.61 7.92
N ALA A 92 17.80 10.86 6.95
CA ALA A 92 19.17 11.00 6.44
C ALA A 92 19.33 12.19 5.48
N GLY A 93 18.25 12.88 5.11
CA GLY A 93 18.28 14.05 4.22
C GLY A 93 18.42 13.71 2.74
N GLY A 94 18.30 12.45 2.36
CA GLY A 94 18.40 12.02 0.96
C GLY A 94 17.11 12.14 0.17
N ILE A 95 15.99 12.39 0.84
CA ILE A 95 14.66 12.49 0.24
C ILE A 95 14.05 13.84 0.63
N PRO A 96 13.37 14.54 -0.30
CA PRO A 96 12.73 15.83 0.01
C PRO A 96 11.64 15.69 1.08
N ALA A 97 11.51 16.72 1.93
CA ALA A 97 10.52 16.74 3.01
C ALA A 97 9.08 16.60 2.52
N ALA A 98 8.79 16.94 1.27
CA ALA A 98 7.49 16.75 0.65
C ALA A 98 7.05 15.27 0.59
N ALA A 99 7.97 14.33 0.81
CA ALA A 99 7.66 12.90 0.85
C ALA A 99 7.14 12.42 2.23
N TRP A 100 7.11 13.29 3.26
CA TRP A 100 6.57 12.91 4.58
C TRP A 100 5.09 12.47 4.53
N PRO A 101 4.17 13.21 3.87
CA PRO A 101 2.76 12.81 3.83
C PRO A 101 2.54 11.40 3.29
N PRO A 102 3.04 11.01 2.10
CA PRO A 102 2.87 9.63 1.62
C PRO A 102 3.56 8.59 2.50
N THR A 103 4.67 8.93 3.15
CA THR A 103 5.37 8.04 4.08
C THR A 103 4.51 7.75 5.31
N ILE A 104 3.92 8.78 5.90
CA ILE A 104 3.00 8.65 7.04
C ILE A 104 1.77 7.83 6.64
N LEU A 105 1.21 8.11 5.47
CA LEU A 105 0.07 7.37 4.95
C LEU A 105 0.40 5.88 4.75
N GLY A 106 1.59 5.57 4.25
CA GLY A 106 2.07 4.18 4.14
C GLY A 106 2.12 3.49 5.48
N ALA A 107 2.64 4.16 6.51
CA ALA A 107 2.68 3.64 7.87
C ALA A 107 1.25 3.41 8.42
N VAL A 108 0.34 4.35 8.19
CA VAL A 108 -1.07 4.22 8.60
C VAL A 108 -1.73 3.02 7.94
N PHE A 109 -1.53 2.83 6.64
CA PHE A 109 -2.04 1.65 5.93
C PHE A 109 -1.44 0.36 6.47
N ALA A 110 -0.14 0.33 6.78
CA ALA A 110 0.51 -0.85 7.35
C ALA A 110 -0.15 -1.25 8.67
N ILE A 111 -0.34 -0.28 9.57
CA ILE A 111 -0.95 -0.52 10.88
C ILE A 111 -2.40 -0.96 10.72
N LEU A 112 -3.17 -0.26 9.91
CA LEU A 112 -4.59 -0.55 9.71
C LEU A 112 -4.80 -1.93 9.08
N LEU A 113 -4.07 -2.25 8.02
CA LEU A 113 -4.15 -3.56 7.37
C LEU A 113 -3.71 -4.68 8.32
N ALA A 114 -2.64 -4.47 9.10
CA ALA A 114 -2.18 -5.46 10.08
C ALA A 114 -3.24 -5.70 11.15
N ALA A 115 -3.86 -4.66 11.68
CA ALA A 115 -4.94 -4.78 12.66
C ALA A 115 -6.14 -5.53 12.10
N LEU A 116 -6.55 -5.19 10.88
CA LEU A 116 -7.66 -5.86 10.21
C LEU A 116 -7.31 -7.31 9.86
N TYR A 117 -6.07 -7.57 9.43
CA TYR A 117 -5.59 -8.93 9.18
C TYR A 117 -5.72 -9.82 10.43
N THR A 118 -5.29 -9.33 11.58
CA THR A 118 -5.37 -10.09 12.83
C THR A 118 -6.82 -10.38 13.23
N ARG A 119 -7.73 -9.45 12.97
CA ARG A 119 -9.16 -9.64 13.24
C ARG A 119 -9.77 -10.72 12.35
N GLU A 120 -9.45 -10.69 11.06
CA GLU A 120 -9.94 -11.70 10.11
C GLU A 120 -9.42 -13.11 10.42
N LYS A 121 -8.19 -13.16 10.97
CA LYS A 121 -7.50 -14.41 11.28
C LYS A 121 -8.12 -15.17 12.45
N VAL A 122 -8.79 -14.47 13.37
CA VAL A 122 -9.35 -15.10 14.58
C VAL A 122 -10.69 -15.77 14.26
N PRO A 123 -10.80 -17.11 14.35
CA PRO A 123 -12.05 -17.81 14.08
C PRO A 123 -13.15 -17.35 15.03
N GLY A 124 -14.35 -17.11 14.48
CA GLY A 124 -15.51 -16.73 15.28
C GLY A 124 -15.53 -15.29 15.76
N SER A 125 -14.57 -14.48 15.35
CA SER A 125 -14.55 -13.07 15.69
C SER A 125 -15.29 -12.20 14.67
#